data_8bf717a4fcc0518054ea866e55d5d821
#
_entry.id   8bf717a4fcc0518054ea866e55d5d821
#
_cell.length_a   1.000
_cell.length_b   1.000
_cell.length_c   1.000
_cell.angle_alpha   90.00
_cell.angle_beta   90.00
_cell.angle_gamma   90.00
#
_symmetry.space_group_name_H-M   'P 1'
#
loop_
_entity.id
_entity.type
_entity.pdbx_description
1 polymer ?
#
loop_
_entity_poly.entity_id
_entity_poly.type
_entity_poly.pdbx_seq_one_letter_code
_entity_poly.pdbx_strand_id
1 'polypeptide(L)'
;MTDNTQLIQEIKEVIASEGMVDISKITPDATIESLDLKSVDIVMILTALEEKFNVYIPMDGSLQEAKDVKSLIEALSDQIQKERGKQ
;
A
#
# COMPACT_ATOMS: atom_id res chain seq x y z
N MET A 1 6.91 -2.40 21.19
CA MET A 1 7.60 -2.02 19.95
C MET A 1 6.77 -2.45 18.75
N THR A 2 6.60 -1.56 17.81
CA THR A 2 5.75 -1.83 16.66
C THR A 2 6.47 -2.73 15.67
N ASP A 3 5.80 -3.80 15.25
CA ASP A 3 6.36 -4.71 14.27
C ASP A 3 5.85 -4.32 12.88
N ASN A 4 6.75 -3.76 12.07
CA ASN A 4 6.40 -3.34 10.72
C ASN A 4 6.07 -4.52 9.80
N THR A 5 6.53 -5.71 10.16
CA THR A 5 6.26 -6.89 9.34
C THR A 5 4.77 -7.16 9.21
N GLN A 6 4.05 -7.03 10.32
CA GLN A 6 2.61 -7.24 10.29
C GLN A 6 1.91 -6.15 9.48
N LEU A 7 2.33 -4.91 9.63
CA LEU A 7 1.75 -3.80 8.87
C LEU A 7 1.97 -4.01 7.37
N ILE A 8 3.19 -4.37 7.00
CA ILE A 8 3.51 -4.62 5.60
C ILE A 8 2.69 -5.77 5.05
N GLN A 9 2.52 -6.83 5.83
CA GLN A 9 1.72 -7.98 5.41
C GLN A 9 0.27 -7.58 5.18
N GLU A 10 -0.30 -6.78 6.06
CA GLU A 10 -1.67 -6.31 5.91
C GLU A 10 -1.83 -5.43 4.67
N ILE A 11 -0.83 -4.59 4.40
CA ILE A 11 -0.85 -3.76 3.19
C ILE A 11 -0.84 -4.64 1.95
N LYS A 12 0.01 -5.68 1.94
CA LYS A 12 0.06 -6.61 0.82
C LYS A 12 -1.28 -7.31 0.61
N GLU A 13 -1.94 -7.69 1.69
CA GLU A 13 -3.23 -8.36 1.61
C GLU A 13 -4.28 -7.45 0.99
N VAL A 14 -4.27 -6.18 1.35
CA VAL A 14 -5.19 -5.22 0.77
C VAL A 14 -4.90 -5.03 -0.72
N ILE A 15 -3.62 -4.89 -1.08
CA ILE A 15 -3.25 -4.75 -2.48
C ILE A 15 -3.73 -5.96 -3.29
N ALA A 16 -3.52 -7.15 -2.75
CA ALA A 16 -3.92 -8.37 -3.43
C ALA A 16 -5.45 -8.43 -3.60
N SER A 17 -6.16 -8.07 -2.55
CA SER A 17 -7.62 -8.14 -2.55
C SER A 17 -8.24 -7.08 -3.48
N GLU A 18 -7.82 -5.83 -3.33
CA GLU A 18 -8.41 -4.73 -4.11
C GLU A 18 -7.92 -4.75 -5.56
N GLY A 19 -6.68 -5.15 -5.78
CA GLY A 19 -6.13 -5.23 -7.14
C GLY A 19 -6.43 -6.52 -7.85
N MET A 20 -7.04 -7.48 -7.16
CA MET A 20 -7.35 -8.80 -7.69
C MET A 20 -6.09 -9.50 -8.19
N VAL A 21 -5.04 -9.42 -7.38
CA VAL A 21 -3.73 -9.99 -7.69
C VAL A 21 -3.44 -11.09 -6.67
N ASP A 22 -2.80 -12.16 -7.14
CA ASP A 22 -2.37 -13.22 -6.23
C ASP A 22 -1.27 -12.66 -5.32
N ILE A 23 -1.45 -12.82 -4.01
CA ILE A 23 -0.50 -12.25 -3.04
C ILE A 23 0.91 -12.79 -3.26
N SER A 24 1.04 -13.98 -3.79
CA SER A 24 2.35 -14.57 -4.06
C SER A 24 3.12 -13.81 -5.14
N LYS A 25 2.42 -13.01 -5.93
CA LYS A 25 3.05 -12.19 -6.97
C LYS A 25 3.50 -10.83 -6.46
N ILE A 26 3.14 -10.49 -5.23
CA ILE A 26 3.55 -9.22 -4.64
C ILE A 26 4.91 -9.42 -3.97
N THR A 27 5.94 -9.34 -4.80
CA THR A 27 7.33 -9.54 -4.39
C THR A 27 8.08 -8.22 -4.44
N PRO A 28 9.26 -8.13 -3.80
CA PRO A 28 10.04 -6.89 -3.88
C PRO A 28 10.41 -6.49 -5.30
N ASP A 29 10.48 -7.47 -6.20
CA ASP A 29 10.83 -7.20 -7.60
C ASP A 29 9.63 -6.78 -8.43
N ALA A 30 8.43 -6.96 -7.93
CA ALA A 30 7.22 -6.65 -8.68
C ALA A 30 7.08 -5.15 -8.89
N THR A 31 6.59 -4.77 -10.06
CA THR A 31 6.28 -3.38 -10.34
C THR A 31 4.76 -3.24 -10.41
N ILE A 32 4.30 -2.00 -10.28
CA ILE A 32 2.88 -1.72 -10.41
C ILE A 32 2.41 -2.15 -11.79
N GLU A 33 3.24 -1.92 -12.79
CA GLU A 33 2.94 -2.30 -14.16
C GLU A 33 2.90 -3.82 -14.33
N SER A 34 3.83 -4.55 -13.71
CA SER A 34 3.88 -6.00 -13.85
C SER A 34 2.66 -6.66 -13.19
N LEU A 35 2.07 -6.02 -12.20
CA LEU A 35 0.86 -6.53 -11.56
C LEU A 35 -0.41 -6.02 -12.25
N ASP A 36 -0.24 -5.27 -13.33
CA ASP A 36 -1.36 -4.71 -14.09
C ASP A 36 -2.28 -3.86 -13.22
N LEU A 37 -1.68 -3.15 -12.27
CA LEU A 37 -2.43 -2.24 -11.40
C LEU A 37 -2.58 -0.90 -12.10
N LYS A 38 -3.80 -0.41 -12.17
CA LYS A 38 -4.11 0.85 -12.80
C LYS A 38 -4.39 1.92 -11.75
N SER A 39 -4.50 3.16 -12.20
CA SER A 39 -4.74 4.27 -11.27
C SER A 39 -5.98 4.04 -10.42
N VAL A 40 -7.04 3.50 -11.02
CA VAL A 40 -8.26 3.22 -10.28
C VAL A 40 -8.03 2.15 -9.21
N ASP A 41 -7.20 1.17 -9.52
CA ASP A 41 -6.88 0.13 -8.53
C ASP A 41 -6.11 0.72 -7.36
N ILE A 42 -5.17 1.62 -7.64
CA ILE A 42 -4.40 2.28 -6.59
C ILE A 42 -5.33 3.09 -5.69
N VAL A 43 -6.26 3.83 -6.28
CA VAL A 43 -7.22 4.61 -5.48
C VAL A 43 -8.04 3.70 -4.58
N MET A 44 -8.48 2.55 -5.09
CA MET A 44 -9.24 1.59 -4.29
C MET A 44 -8.41 1.02 -3.15
N ILE A 45 -7.14 0.74 -3.42
CA ILE A 45 -6.22 0.24 -2.40
C ILE A 45 -6.05 1.29 -1.30
N LEU A 46 -5.84 2.55 -1.68
CA LEU A 46 -5.67 3.62 -0.69
C LEU A 46 -6.93 3.80 0.15
N THR A 47 -8.08 3.78 -0.48
CA THR A 47 -9.35 3.93 0.23
C THR A 47 -9.54 2.79 1.23
N ALA A 48 -9.25 1.56 0.81
CA ALA A 48 -9.38 0.41 1.69
C ALA A 48 -8.44 0.50 2.89
N LEU A 49 -7.21 0.99 2.66
CA LEU A 49 -6.25 1.14 3.75
C LEU A 49 -6.68 2.25 4.70
N GLU A 50 -7.24 3.34 4.18
CA GLU A 50 -7.74 4.41 5.03
C GLU A 50 -8.83 3.90 5.97
N GLU A 51 -9.72 3.08 5.46
CA GLU A 51 -10.78 2.52 6.27
C GLU A 51 -10.26 1.46 7.26
N LYS A 52 -9.35 0.63 6.80
CA LYS A 52 -8.82 -0.45 7.63
C LYS A 52 -8.04 0.07 8.82
N PHE A 53 -7.23 1.09 8.62
CA PHE A 53 -6.37 1.64 9.66
C PHE A 53 -6.90 2.94 10.26
N ASN A 54 -8.00 3.43 9.73
CA ASN A 54 -8.60 4.69 10.19
C ASN A 54 -7.60 5.84 10.15
N VAL A 55 -6.96 5.99 9.00
CA VAL A 55 -5.97 7.05 8.76
C VAL A 55 -6.26 7.73 7.44
N TYR A 56 -5.64 8.89 7.23
CA TYR A 56 -5.76 9.62 5.99
C TYR A 56 -4.53 9.38 5.13
N ILE A 57 -4.73 8.96 3.90
CA ILE A 57 -3.62 8.68 2.98
C ILE A 57 -3.81 9.53 1.73
N PRO A 58 -3.18 10.71 1.67
CA PRO A 58 -3.29 11.54 0.47
C PRO A 58 -2.51 10.95 -0.69
N MET A 59 -3.04 11.10 -1.88
CA MET A 59 -2.36 10.68 -3.11
C MET A 59 -1.39 11.77 -3.53
N ASP A 60 -0.26 11.86 -2.85
CA ASP A 60 0.72 12.89 -3.14
C ASP A 60 1.97 12.32 -3.80
N GLY A 61 3.01 13.16 -3.92
CA GLY A 61 4.19 12.87 -4.70
C GLY A 61 4.81 11.50 -4.49
N SER A 62 5.03 11.11 -3.23
CA SER A 62 5.69 9.84 -2.95
C SER A 62 4.92 8.66 -3.51
N LEU A 63 3.61 8.69 -3.34
CA LEU A 63 2.77 7.58 -3.82
C LEU A 63 2.64 7.60 -5.34
N GLN A 64 2.55 8.79 -5.93
CA GLN A 64 2.44 8.90 -7.37
C GLN A 64 3.74 8.51 -8.08
N GLU A 65 4.86 8.72 -7.42
CA GLU A 65 6.16 8.40 -8.00
C GLU A 65 6.57 6.94 -7.82
N ALA A 66 5.88 6.22 -6.97
CA ALA A 66 6.21 4.82 -6.72
C ALA A 66 5.97 4.00 -7.98
N LYS A 67 7.02 3.37 -8.48
CA LYS A 67 6.93 2.55 -9.69
C LYS A 67 6.93 1.07 -9.37
N ASP A 68 7.61 0.67 -8.31
CA ASP A 68 7.61 -0.72 -7.89
C ASP A 68 6.77 -0.89 -6.63
N VAL A 69 6.40 -2.13 -6.39
CA VAL A 69 5.52 -2.44 -5.27
C VAL A 69 6.21 -2.21 -3.93
N LYS A 70 7.51 -2.45 -3.89
CA LYS A 70 8.27 -2.23 -2.65
C LYS A 70 8.20 -0.76 -2.24
N SER A 71 8.44 0.16 -3.18
CA SER A 71 8.37 1.59 -2.89
C SER A 71 6.97 2.00 -2.48
N LEU A 72 5.96 1.46 -3.14
CA LEU A 72 4.58 1.75 -2.80
C LEU A 72 4.26 1.31 -1.37
N ILE A 73 4.65 0.10 -1.02
CA ILE A 73 4.40 -0.44 0.32
C ILE A 73 5.13 0.38 1.37
N GLU A 74 6.38 0.76 1.11
CA GLU A 74 7.14 1.58 2.05
C GLU A 74 6.49 2.94 2.26
N ALA A 75 6.05 3.57 1.18
CA ALA A 75 5.38 4.87 1.29
C ALA A 75 4.08 4.76 2.07
N LEU A 76 3.30 3.70 1.80
CA LEU A 76 2.06 3.48 2.52
C LEU A 76 2.31 3.18 3.99
N SER A 77 3.30 2.36 4.28
CA SER A 77 3.66 2.03 5.65
C SER A 77 4.07 3.28 6.44
N ASP A 78 4.91 4.11 5.83
CA ASP A 78 5.35 5.35 6.47
C ASP A 78 4.18 6.27 6.75
N GLN A 79 3.28 6.42 5.79
CA GLN A 79 2.13 7.30 5.96
C GLN A 79 1.20 6.80 7.05
N ILE A 80 0.95 5.50 7.08
CA ILE A 80 0.07 4.93 8.10
C ILE A 80 0.66 5.12 9.49
N GLN A 81 1.96 4.85 9.64
CA GLN A 81 2.62 5.03 10.94
C GLN A 81 2.61 6.49 11.37
N LYS A 82 2.82 7.39 10.43
CA LYS A 82 2.82 8.81 10.71
C LYS A 82 1.45 9.27 11.21
N GLU A 83 0.39 8.83 10.54
CA GLU A 83 -0.97 9.21 10.93
C GLU A 83 -1.39 8.58 12.25
N ARG A 84 -0.99 7.33 12.47
CA ARG A 84 -1.30 6.66 13.74
C ARG A 84 -0.56 7.31 14.90
N GLY A 85 0.63 7.81 14.65
CA GLY A 85 1.41 8.48 15.69
C GLY A 85 0.82 9.81 16.15
N LYS A 86 -0.11 10.36 15.36
CA LYS A 86 -0.76 11.63 15.71
C LYS A 86 -1.97 11.45 16.60
N GLN A 87 -2.40 10.21 16.83
CA GLN A 87 -3.60 9.94 17.61
C GLN A 87 -3.33 9.76 19.08
#